data_ddead5a36001e0757b138b4e6e505e08
#
_entry.id   ddead5a36001e0757b138b4e6e505e08
#
_cell.length_a   1.000
_cell.length_b   1.000
_cell.length_c   1.000
_cell.angle_alpha   90.00
_cell.angle_beta   90.00
_cell.angle_gamma   90.00
#
_symmetry.space_group_name_H-M   'P 1'
#
loop_
_entity.id
_entity.type
_entity.pdbx_description
1 polymer ?
#
loop_
_entity_poly.entity_id
_entity_poly.type
_entity_poly.pdbx_seq_one_letter_code
_entity_poly.pdbx_strand_id
1 'polypeptide(L)'
;MLQTRTGKRTAQAAVKIAVDMVKEGLISKEEALMRVEPNQVYQLLLPRFDDEAKKKARESGGFLAAGLNASPGAASGTAIFDPDTAEHLGKQGKPVVLVRYETSPEDVHGMYASKGILTQHGGATSHAAVVARGAGLPCVAGCEGIKVDEQAKQFAAGNKVIKEGDFISIDGGTGEVFAGTISTIDPDFEKEVDLVTLLKWADEIRRLGVWANGDYPRDAIKARQFGAEGIGLCRTEHMFFETDRLPIVQEMILAASEATALGYQVKALKEQLDQPGLTEKERRETRRRIADLEKDPAYITYHSALEKLLKIQRGDFAGILKAMEGLPVIIRLLDPPLHEFLPSYEELLEDITKLKAANQIADSKEISQLLEKKSTMLKAVAGMREANPMLGLRGCRLGITYPAITAMQVQAIFEAACQLKKQGVDVHPEIMIPLVGHVNELKNQREALESVAQEVMEREKVKLDYKFGTMIEIPRAAITADEIAQYAQFFSFGTNDLTQTTFGYSRDDAEGKFLLQYVERKILPENPFQVLDRKGVGELVKMAVQKGRQTRPDIEIGICGEHGGDPSSIEFCHQVGLKYVSCSPFRVPIARLSAAHAAIRGKSKVAEKDK
;
A
#
# COMPACT_ATOMS: atom_id res chain seq x y z
N MET A 1 19.13 33.29 37.96
CA MET A 1 17.99 32.61 37.37
C MET A 1 18.53 31.36 36.66
N LEU A 2 18.21 30.17 37.13
CA LEU A 2 18.62 28.91 36.47
C LEU A 2 17.61 28.60 35.35
N GLN A 3 18.07 28.56 34.12
CA GLN A 3 17.25 28.21 32.96
C GLN A 3 17.54 26.75 32.58
N THR A 4 16.56 25.85 32.74
CA THR A 4 16.67 24.50 32.25
C THR A 4 16.24 24.45 30.78
N ARG A 5 17.02 23.81 29.93
CA ARG A 5 16.66 23.49 28.53
C ARG A 5 16.69 22.00 28.32
N THR A 6 15.73 21.49 27.54
CA THR A 6 15.80 20.11 27.06
C THR A 6 16.99 19.98 26.13
N GLY A 7 17.93 19.08 26.43
CA GLY A 7 19.04 18.77 25.53
C GLY A 7 18.53 18.13 24.23
N LYS A 8 18.87 18.73 23.08
CA LYS A 8 18.61 18.09 21.77
C LYS A 8 19.46 16.83 21.68
N ARG A 9 18.84 15.68 21.43
CA ARG A 9 19.51 14.39 21.27
C ARG A 9 19.25 13.89 19.85
N THR A 10 20.26 13.27 19.24
CA THR A 10 20.05 12.48 18.03
C THR A 10 19.19 11.26 18.35
N ALA A 11 18.52 10.71 17.36
CA ALA A 11 17.72 9.49 17.52
C ALA A 11 18.53 8.33 18.13
N GLN A 12 19.76 8.12 17.63
CA GLN A 12 20.67 7.10 18.13
C GLN A 12 21.04 7.33 19.62
N ALA A 13 21.37 8.56 20.00
CA ALA A 13 21.68 8.90 21.37
C ALA A 13 20.47 8.72 22.30
N ALA A 14 19.26 9.07 21.85
CA ALA A 14 18.04 8.91 22.63
C ALA A 14 17.77 7.43 22.96
N VAL A 15 17.85 6.56 21.96
CA VAL A 15 17.66 5.11 22.12
C VAL A 15 18.75 4.51 23.00
N LYS A 16 20.02 4.81 22.73
CA LYS A 16 21.14 4.30 23.52
C LYS A 16 21.04 4.70 25.00
N ILE A 17 20.82 5.98 25.29
CA ILE A 17 20.69 6.47 26.67
C ILE A 17 19.52 5.78 27.38
N ALA A 18 18.36 5.65 26.73
CA ALA A 18 17.20 4.98 27.33
C ALA A 18 17.53 3.52 27.70
N VAL A 19 18.21 2.80 26.81
CA VAL A 19 18.62 1.41 27.04
C VAL A 19 19.66 1.29 28.15
N ASP A 20 20.70 2.14 28.13
CA ASP A 20 21.75 2.11 29.13
C ASP A 20 21.20 2.45 30.54
N MET A 21 20.30 3.43 30.67
CA MET A 21 19.67 3.77 31.96
C MET A 21 18.85 2.62 32.54
N VAL A 22 18.21 1.80 31.73
CA VAL A 22 17.54 0.57 32.22
C VAL A 22 18.57 -0.48 32.67
N LYS A 23 19.66 -0.67 31.91
CA LYS A 23 20.73 -1.60 32.28
C LYS A 23 21.42 -1.20 33.60
N GLU A 24 21.52 0.11 33.86
CA GLU A 24 22.07 0.67 35.10
C GLU A 24 21.04 0.69 36.26
N GLY A 25 19.79 0.29 36.01
CA GLY A 25 18.73 0.28 37.02
C GLY A 25 18.20 1.66 37.44
N LEU A 26 18.44 2.69 36.63
CA LEU A 26 18.03 4.05 36.90
C LEU A 26 16.56 4.34 36.55
N ILE A 27 16.03 3.64 35.56
CA ILE A 27 14.64 3.78 35.08
C ILE A 27 14.04 2.42 34.73
N SER A 28 12.71 2.32 34.71
CA SER A 28 12.01 1.13 34.25
C SER A 28 12.00 1.02 32.71
N LYS A 29 11.65 -0.16 32.18
CA LYS A 29 11.44 -0.37 30.73
C LYS A 29 10.34 0.54 30.20
N GLU A 30 9.23 0.69 30.94
CA GLU A 30 8.13 1.57 30.56
C GLU A 30 8.57 3.02 30.44
N GLU A 31 9.37 3.48 31.41
CA GLU A 31 9.91 4.85 31.38
C GLU A 31 10.87 5.04 30.21
N ALA A 32 11.74 4.07 29.93
CA ALA A 32 12.66 4.11 28.81
C ALA A 32 11.92 4.22 27.46
N LEU A 33 10.87 3.39 27.27
CA LEU A 33 10.02 3.46 26.08
C LEU A 33 9.38 4.84 25.92
N MET A 34 8.82 5.39 27.00
CA MET A 34 8.17 6.72 26.97
C MET A 34 9.13 7.88 26.72
N ARG A 35 10.45 7.70 26.90
CA ARG A 35 11.48 8.72 26.62
C ARG A 35 11.93 8.76 25.16
N VAL A 36 11.58 7.75 24.34
CA VAL A 36 11.92 7.69 22.91
C VAL A 36 10.66 7.94 22.10
N GLU A 37 10.69 9.01 21.32
CA GLU A 37 9.57 9.34 20.43
C GLU A 37 9.54 8.41 19.19
N PRO A 38 8.35 7.97 18.73
CA PRO A 38 8.24 7.09 17.56
C PRO A 38 8.94 7.63 16.31
N ASN A 39 8.93 8.93 16.07
CA ASN A 39 9.62 9.57 14.94
C ASN A 39 11.15 9.45 15.02
N GLN A 40 11.74 9.28 16.22
CA GLN A 40 13.18 9.04 16.36
C GLN A 40 13.52 7.62 15.88
N VAL A 41 12.66 6.64 16.11
CA VAL A 41 12.83 5.30 15.55
C VAL A 41 12.84 5.34 14.02
N TYR A 42 11.95 6.12 13.42
CA TYR A 42 11.91 6.28 11.96
C TYR A 42 13.24 6.81 11.40
N GLN A 43 13.85 7.79 12.04
CA GLN A 43 15.14 8.36 11.61
C GLN A 43 16.26 7.31 11.55
N LEU A 44 16.22 6.31 12.42
CA LEU A 44 17.22 5.23 12.46
C LEU A 44 17.05 4.19 11.33
N LEU A 45 15.89 4.18 10.68
CA LEU A 45 15.56 3.25 9.60
C LEU A 45 15.80 3.83 8.20
N LEU A 46 16.21 5.09 8.12
CA LEU A 46 16.46 5.78 6.86
C LEU A 46 17.94 5.71 6.48
N PRO A 47 18.25 5.72 5.16
CA PRO A 47 19.61 5.85 4.70
C PRO A 47 20.29 7.08 5.33
N ARG A 48 21.53 6.92 5.74
CA ARG A 48 22.37 7.99 6.27
C ARG A 48 23.69 8.06 5.51
N PHE A 49 24.34 9.20 5.51
CA PHE A 49 25.69 9.27 4.96
C PHE A 49 26.69 8.55 5.87
N ASP A 50 27.69 7.96 5.24
CA ASP A 50 28.88 7.50 5.93
C ASP A 50 29.59 8.70 6.58
N ASP A 51 29.83 8.62 7.89
CA ASP A 51 30.38 9.76 8.67
C ASP A 51 31.76 10.18 8.18
N GLU A 52 32.61 9.21 7.77
CA GLU A 52 33.94 9.51 7.23
C GLU A 52 33.84 10.14 5.85
N ALA A 53 32.96 9.62 4.99
CA ALA A 53 32.72 10.18 3.66
C ALA A 53 32.14 11.59 3.73
N LYS A 54 31.21 11.84 4.67
CA LYS A 54 30.63 13.17 4.92
C LYS A 54 31.69 14.15 5.44
N LYS A 55 32.56 13.69 6.35
CA LYS A 55 33.67 14.50 6.86
C LYS A 55 34.66 14.87 5.76
N LYS A 56 35.07 13.90 4.94
CA LYS A 56 35.93 14.13 3.77
C LYS A 56 35.33 15.11 2.77
N ALA A 57 34.02 14.96 2.49
CA ALA A 57 33.31 15.89 1.60
C ALA A 57 33.33 17.33 2.16
N ARG A 58 33.22 17.51 3.48
CA ARG A 58 33.33 18.83 4.12
C ARG A 58 34.75 19.38 4.05
N GLU A 59 35.76 18.58 4.38
CA GLU A 59 37.17 18.98 4.36
C GLU A 59 37.65 19.34 2.94
N SER A 60 37.14 18.66 1.91
CA SER A 60 37.40 18.98 0.50
C SER A 60 36.64 20.19 -0.01
N GLY A 61 35.91 20.88 0.86
CA GLY A 61 35.12 22.05 0.51
C GLY A 61 33.80 21.71 -0.20
N GLY A 62 33.35 20.47 -0.18
CA GLY A 62 32.09 20.06 -0.80
C GLY A 62 30.84 20.63 -0.15
N PHE A 63 30.89 21.09 1.10
CA PHE A 63 29.77 21.72 1.77
C PHE A 63 29.30 22.97 1.00
N LEU A 64 28.00 23.06 0.73
CA LEU A 64 27.36 24.17 0.00
C LEU A 64 26.60 25.10 0.93
N ALA A 65 25.64 24.54 1.67
CA ALA A 65 24.75 25.32 2.51
C ALA A 65 24.07 24.42 3.56
N ALA A 66 23.34 25.06 4.48
CA ALA A 66 22.45 24.37 5.41
C ALA A 66 21.09 25.05 5.42
N GLY A 67 20.03 24.24 5.45
CA GLY A 67 18.65 24.65 5.59
C GLY A 67 17.96 23.95 6.77
N LEU A 68 16.65 23.95 6.77
CA LEU A 68 15.84 23.24 7.76
C LEU A 68 15.86 21.73 7.45
N ASN A 69 16.05 20.93 8.47
CA ASN A 69 15.91 19.49 8.44
C ASN A 69 14.42 19.10 8.39
N ALA A 70 13.81 19.25 7.20
CA ALA A 70 12.37 19.17 7.01
C ALA A 70 11.84 17.75 6.99
N SER A 71 12.59 16.80 6.40
CA SER A 71 12.29 15.36 6.43
C SER A 71 13.61 14.57 6.50
N PRO A 72 13.75 13.63 7.46
CA PRO A 72 15.02 12.97 7.72
C PRO A 72 15.43 12.02 6.58
N GLY A 73 16.71 11.59 6.60
CA GLY A 73 17.34 10.70 5.64
C GLY A 73 18.42 11.40 4.81
N ALA A 74 19.21 10.62 4.09
CA ALA A 74 20.26 11.10 3.20
C ALA A 74 19.97 10.69 1.76
N ALA A 75 20.17 11.59 0.82
CA ALA A 75 20.01 11.32 -0.60
C ALA A 75 21.12 11.95 -1.42
N SER A 76 21.61 11.21 -2.41
CA SER A 76 22.52 11.70 -3.45
C SER A 76 21.89 11.48 -4.82
N GLY A 77 21.93 12.49 -5.68
CA GLY A 77 21.37 12.41 -7.03
C GLY A 77 21.70 13.62 -7.87
N THR A 78 21.31 13.59 -9.13
CA THR A 78 21.43 14.72 -10.03
C THR A 78 20.47 15.83 -9.66
N ALA A 79 20.94 17.05 -9.60
CA ALA A 79 20.11 18.23 -9.38
C ALA A 79 19.21 18.46 -10.61
N ILE A 80 17.90 18.44 -10.43
CA ILE A 80 16.89 18.71 -11.46
C ILE A 80 15.98 19.82 -10.97
N PHE A 81 15.67 20.77 -11.85
CA PHE A 81 14.94 21.99 -11.49
C PHE A 81 13.50 22.00 -12.02
N ASP A 82 13.17 21.02 -12.84
CA ASP A 82 11.85 20.87 -13.46
C ASP A 82 11.19 19.56 -12.99
N PRO A 83 9.96 19.61 -12.42
CA PRO A 83 9.30 18.42 -11.88
C PRO A 83 8.97 17.35 -12.92
N ASP A 84 8.60 17.74 -14.17
CA ASP A 84 8.32 16.77 -15.24
C ASP A 84 9.59 16.01 -15.65
N THR A 85 10.72 16.73 -15.72
CA THR A 85 12.04 16.13 -15.97
C THR A 85 12.45 15.21 -14.82
N ALA A 86 12.20 15.61 -13.58
CA ALA A 86 12.49 14.80 -12.40
C ALA A 86 11.66 13.50 -12.40
N GLU A 87 10.38 13.59 -12.74
CA GLU A 87 9.51 12.41 -12.89
C GLU A 87 10.02 11.47 -13.98
N HIS A 88 10.30 11.99 -15.15
CA HIS A 88 10.78 11.20 -16.29
C HIS A 88 12.07 10.44 -15.96
N LEU A 89 13.04 11.12 -15.35
CA LEU A 89 14.32 10.50 -14.96
C LEU A 89 14.16 9.53 -13.79
N GLY A 90 13.33 9.87 -12.80
CA GLY A 90 13.05 9.02 -11.65
C GLY A 90 12.37 7.70 -12.05
N LYS A 91 11.40 7.74 -12.97
CA LYS A 91 10.77 6.55 -13.56
C LYS A 91 11.77 5.66 -14.34
N GLN A 92 12.85 6.23 -14.87
CA GLN A 92 13.97 5.48 -15.47
C GLN A 92 14.94 4.89 -14.43
N GLY A 93 14.68 5.08 -13.13
CA GLY A 93 15.56 4.59 -12.05
C GLY A 93 16.80 5.47 -11.80
N LYS A 94 16.92 6.64 -12.43
CA LYS A 94 18.04 7.56 -12.20
C LYS A 94 17.85 8.27 -10.86
N PRO A 95 18.90 8.40 -10.03
CA PRO A 95 18.82 9.14 -8.77
C PRO A 95 18.72 10.65 -9.05
N VAL A 96 17.61 11.25 -8.65
CA VAL A 96 17.31 12.66 -8.84
C VAL A 96 17.11 13.34 -7.49
N VAL A 97 17.62 14.55 -7.32
CA VAL A 97 17.23 15.48 -6.26
C VAL A 97 16.51 16.66 -6.91
N LEU A 98 15.23 16.82 -6.58
CA LEU A 98 14.44 17.95 -7.08
C LEU A 98 14.83 19.22 -6.33
N VAL A 99 15.22 20.27 -7.07
CA VAL A 99 15.65 21.57 -6.53
C VAL A 99 14.68 22.63 -7.00
N ARG A 100 14.03 23.33 -6.05
CA ARG A 100 13.08 24.40 -6.36
C ARG A 100 13.35 25.64 -5.51
N TYR A 101 12.88 26.79 -5.97
CA TYR A 101 12.77 27.96 -5.09
C TYR A 101 11.82 27.66 -3.93
N GLU A 102 10.61 27.24 -4.24
CA GLU A 102 9.63 26.63 -3.35
C GLU A 102 8.79 25.63 -4.17
N THR A 103 8.17 24.65 -3.54
CA THR A 103 7.31 23.68 -4.23
C THR A 103 5.85 24.08 -4.17
N SER A 104 5.11 23.75 -5.23
CA SER A 104 3.67 23.89 -5.37
C SER A 104 2.98 22.51 -5.48
N PRO A 105 1.65 22.43 -5.35
CA PRO A 105 0.92 21.18 -5.59
C PRO A 105 1.16 20.58 -6.97
N GLU A 106 1.50 21.39 -7.96
CA GLU A 106 1.81 20.94 -9.33
C GLU A 106 3.14 20.16 -9.41
N ASP A 107 4.05 20.35 -8.44
CA ASP A 107 5.37 19.69 -8.40
C ASP A 107 5.34 18.27 -7.82
N VAL A 108 4.19 17.82 -7.29
CA VAL A 108 4.07 16.59 -6.47
C VAL A 108 4.54 15.34 -7.21
N HIS A 109 4.24 15.21 -8.50
CA HIS A 109 4.66 14.06 -9.31
C HIS A 109 6.19 13.94 -9.41
N GLY A 110 6.89 15.08 -9.62
CA GLY A 110 8.35 15.14 -9.64
C GLY A 110 8.97 14.90 -8.26
N MET A 111 8.30 15.36 -7.19
CA MET A 111 8.74 15.09 -5.82
C MET A 111 8.72 13.60 -5.49
N TYR A 112 7.64 12.89 -5.80
CA TYR A 112 7.53 11.44 -5.55
C TYR A 112 8.52 10.60 -6.36
N ALA A 113 8.88 11.04 -7.55
CA ALA A 113 9.86 10.35 -8.40
C ALA A 113 11.32 10.63 -7.99
N SER A 114 11.55 11.61 -7.13
CA SER A 114 12.89 12.03 -6.69
C SER A 114 13.40 11.21 -5.50
N LYS A 115 14.71 11.14 -5.32
CA LYS A 115 15.37 10.56 -4.13
C LYS A 115 15.43 11.53 -2.96
N GLY A 116 15.26 12.83 -3.22
CA GLY A 116 15.25 13.85 -2.21
C GLY A 116 14.85 15.23 -2.75
N ILE A 117 14.53 16.14 -1.86
CA ILE A 117 13.98 17.46 -2.19
C ILE A 117 14.81 18.55 -1.50
N LEU A 118 15.18 19.57 -2.27
CA LEU A 118 15.89 20.76 -1.78
C LEU A 118 15.11 22.00 -2.19
N THR A 119 14.73 22.85 -1.21
CA THR A 119 14.12 24.15 -1.53
C THR A 119 14.88 25.31 -0.90
N GLN A 120 14.98 26.42 -1.65
CA GLN A 120 15.56 27.66 -1.14
C GLN A 120 14.66 28.30 -0.10
N HIS A 121 13.35 28.33 -0.34
CA HIS A 121 12.34 28.94 0.54
C HIS A 121 11.43 27.86 1.13
N GLY A 122 10.83 28.16 2.30
CA GLY A 122 9.87 27.30 2.98
C GLY A 122 10.30 26.89 4.39
N GLY A 123 9.32 26.67 5.24
CA GLY A 123 9.49 26.27 6.64
C GLY A 123 9.21 24.80 6.89
N ALA A 124 9.18 24.39 8.15
CA ALA A 124 8.83 23.03 8.57
C ALA A 124 7.39 22.61 8.19
N THR A 125 6.53 23.56 7.90
CA THR A 125 5.14 23.37 7.45
C THR A 125 4.94 23.70 5.97
N SER A 126 6.02 23.95 5.20
CA SER A 126 5.92 24.18 3.76
C SER A 126 5.44 22.94 3.01
N HIS A 127 4.93 23.16 1.80
CA HIS A 127 4.49 22.11 0.92
C HIS A 127 5.57 21.02 0.72
N ALA A 128 6.83 21.43 0.43
CA ALA A 128 7.96 20.53 0.32
C ALA A 128 8.14 19.64 1.57
N ALA A 129 8.09 20.25 2.75
CA ALA A 129 8.28 19.55 4.02
C ALA A 129 7.14 18.57 4.34
N VAL A 130 5.91 18.94 4.04
CA VAL A 130 4.73 18.10 4.29
C VAL A 130 4.71 16.89 3.36
N VAL A 131 4.86 17.12 2.06
CA VAL A 131 4.88 16.02 1.05
C VAL A 131 6.07 15.09 1.28
N ALA A 132 7.27 15.63 1.52
CA ALA A 132 8.46 14.81 1.77
C ALA A 132 8.30 13.90 2.99
N ARG A 133 7.75 14.42 4.11
CA ARG A 133 7.47 13.59 5.29
C ARG A 133 6.43 12.52 5.01
N GLY A 134 5.37 12.86 4.27
CA GLY A 134 4.35 11.90 3.86
C GLY A 134 4.92 10.77 3.00
N ALA A 135 5.80 11.11 2.07
CA ALA A 135 6.46 10.18 1.14
C ALA A 135 7.68 9.46 1.74
N GLY A 136 8.16 9.87 2.93
CA GLY A 136 9.40 9.33 3.50
C GLY A 136 10.66 9.72 2.74
N LEU A 137 10.62 10.85 2.03
CA LEU A 137 11.74 11.36 1.23
C LEU A 137 12.60 12.32 2.06
N PRO A 138 13.94 12.24 1.96
CA PRO A 138 14.83 13.24 2.53
C PRO A 138 14.52 14.63 1.99
N CYS A 139 14.41 15.63 2.89
CA CYS A 139 14.11 17.00 2.48
C CYS A 139 14.90 18.02 3.30
N VAL A 140 15.54 18.92 2.59
CA VAL A 140 16.12 20.16 3.14
C VAL A 140 15.31 21.32 2.59
N ALA A 141 14.55 22.00 3.46
CA ALA A 141 13.72 23.14 3.09
C ALA A 141 14.28 24.46 3.64
N GLY A 142 13.88 25.59 3.04
CA GLY A 142 14.32 26.90 3.51
C GLY A 142 15.83 27.07 3.57
N CYS A 143 16.52 26.55 2.57
CA CYS A 143 17.97 26.65 2.47
C CYS A 143 18.38 28.02 1.91
N GLU A 144 18.26 29.08 2.71
CA GLU A 144 18.55 30.46 2.29
C GLU A 144 20.00 30.70 1.85
N GLY A 145 20.91 29.75 2.17
CA GLY A 145 22.29 29.77 1.72
C GLY A 145 22.49 29.46 0.24
N ILE A 146 21.44 29.02 -0.48
CA ILE A 146 21.45 28.83 -1.93
C ILE A 146 20.58 29.88 -2.61
N LYS A 147 20.89 30.17 -3.89
CA LYS A 147 20.06 31.02 -4.76
C LYS A 147 19.68 30.23 -5.99
N VAL A 148 18.42 29.81 -6.04
CA VAL A 148 17.88 29.00 -7.14
C VAL A 148 17.44 29.91 -8.29
N ASP A 149 17.87 29.57 -9.50
CA ASP A 149 17.42 30.15 -10.76
C ASP A 149 16.83 29.01 -11.61
N GLU A 150 15.51 28.87 -11.55
CA GLU A 150 14.79 27.79 -12.24
C GLU A 150 14.83 27.96 -13.76
N GLN A 151 14.89 29.20 -14.27
CA GLN A 151 14.98 29.44 -15.72
C GLN A 151 16.35 29.09 -16.28
N ALA A 152 17.41 29.43 -15.54
CA ALA A 152 18.77 29.03 -15.91
C ALA A 152 19.11 27.59 -15.50
N LYS A 153 18.17 26.88 -14.85
CA LYS A 153 18.32 25.52 -14.33
C LYS A 153 19.62 25.33 -13.53
N GLN A 154 19.81 26.17 -12.53
CA GLN A 154 20.99 26.16 -11.67
C GLN A 154 20.70 26.79 -10.29
N PHE A 155 21.57 26.53 -9.34
CA PHE A 155 21.62 27.33 -8.10
C PHE A 155 23.04 27.74 -7.75
N ALA A 156 23.18 28.86 -7.09
CA ALA A 156 24.44 29.34 -6.55
C ALA A 156 24.50 29.16 -5.02
N ALA A 157 25.64 28.71 -4.50
CA ALA A 157 25.95 28.62 -3.08
C ALA A 157 27.31 29.28 -2.81
N GLY A 158 27.31 30.48 -2.31
CA GLY A 158 28.52 31.31 -2.22
C GLY A 158 29.14 31.57 -3.61
N ASN A 159 30.35 31.07 -3.83
CA ASN A 159 31.07 31.18 -5.11
C ASN A 159 30.93 29.93 -6.02
N LYS A 160 30.15 28.95 -5.63
CA LYS A 160 29.90 27.74 -6.40
C LYS A 160 28.57 27.82 -7.12
N VAL A 161 28.53 27.28 -8.34
CA VAL A 161 27.30 27.16 -9.14
C VAL A 161 27.10 25.67 -9.44
N ILE A 162 25.91 25.17 -9.13
CA ILE A 162 25.44 23.81 -9.43
C ILE A 162 24.43 23.93 -10.56
N LYS A 163 24.66 23.23 -11.65
CA LYS A 163 23.80 23.20 -12.84
C LYS A 163 22.95 21.93 -12.87
N GLU A 164 21.90 21.97 -13.70
CA GLU A 164 21.12 20.76 -14.00
C GLU A 164 22.03 19.63 -14.47
N GLY A 165 21.86 18.44 -13.87
CA GLY A 165 22.70 17.27 -14.15
C GLY A 165 23.91 17.11 -13.23
N ASP A 166 24.33 18.15 -12.49
CA ASP A 166 25.39 18.02 -11.48
C ASP A 166 24.89 17.18 -10.29
N PHE A 167 25.79 16.37 -9.72
CA PHE A 167 25.45 15.58 -8.53
C PHE A 167 25.48 16.45 -7.27
N ILE A 168 24.46 16.30 -6.45
CA ILE A 168 24.38 16.87 -5.09
C ILE A 168 23.98 15.81 -4.08
N SER A 169 24.32 16.06 -2.83
CA SER A 169 23.93 15.24 -1.69
C SER A 169 23.25 16.08 -0.64
N ILE A 170 22.10 15.63 -0.14
CA ILE A 170 21.34 16.32 0.90
C ILE A 170 21.16 15.42 2.13
N ASP A 171 21.34 16.00 3.31
CA ASP A 171 21.09 15.36 4.59
C ASP A 171 19.87 15.99 5.25
N GLY A 172 18.73 15.35 5.08
CA GLY A 172 17.47 15.80 5.69
C GLY A 172 17.44 15.66 7.23
N GLY A 173 18.36 14.91 7.82
CA GLY A 173 18.51 14.79 9.28
C GLY A 173 19.24 15.99 9.90
N THR A 174 20.24 16.55 9.21
CA THR A 174 21.05 17.71 9.67
C THR A 174 20.73 18.99 8.93
N GLY A 175 20.04 18.93 7.80
CA GLY A 175 19.74 20.07 6.94
C GLY A 175 20.89 20.48 6.01
N GLU A 176 21.94 19.68 5.88
CA GLU A 176 23.15 20.01 5.14
C GLU A 176 23.07 19.62 3.66
N VAL A 177 23.66 20.43 2.81
CA VAL A 177 23.74 20.25 1.35
C VAL A 177 25.20 20.24 0.91
N PHE A 178 25.56 19.28 0.07
CA PHE A 178 26.91 19.07 -0.43
C PHE A 178 26.92 18.97 -1.95
N ALA A 179 28.01 19.42 -2.57
CA ALA A 179 28.33 19.16 -3.97
C ALA A 179 28.88 17.73 -4.13
N GLY A 180 28.49 17.07 -5.21
CA GLY A 180 28.94 15.70 -5.52
C GLY A 180 28.16 14.64 -4.77
N THR A 181 28.58 13.40 -4.93
CA THR A 181 27.97 12.21 -4.34
C THR A 181 28.70 11.82 -3.05
N ILE A 182 27.95 11.69 -1.97
CA ILE A 182 28.43 11.11 -0.71
C ILE A 182 27.81 9.72 -0.60
N SER A 183 28.62 8.71 -0.25
CA SER A 183 28.14 7.33 -0.05
C SER A 183 27.14 7.28 1.09
N THR A 184 26.02 6.60 0.85
CA THR A 184 24.99 6.32 1.87
C THR A 184 25.21 4.94 2.46
N ILE A 185 24.92 4.81 3.73
CA ILE A 185 24.83 3.53 4.44
C ILE A 185 23.34 3.25 4.63
N ASP A 186 22.87 2.14 4.05
CA ASP A 186 21.55 1.64 4.36
C ASP A 186 21.55 1.08 5.78
N PRO A 187 20.59 1.44 6.62
CA PRO A 187 20.54 0.96 7.99
C PRO A 187 20.32 -0.55 8.01
N ASP A 188 21.22 -1.24 8.70
CA ASP A 188 21.08 -2.66 9.01
C ASP A 188 20.39 -2.79 10.36
N PHE A 189 19.08 -3.04 10.33
CA PHE A 189 18.25 -3.11 11.52
C PHE A 189 18.76 -4.13 12.55
N GLU A 190 19.34 -5.23 12.10
CA GLU A 190 19.84 -6.30 12.98
C GLU A 190 21.10 -5.85 13.75
N LYS A 191 21.86 -4.93 13.20
CA LYS A 191 23.07 -4.36 13.86
C LYS A 191 22.73 -3.21 14.82
N GLU A 192 21.55 -2.65 14.77
CA GLU A 192 21.10 -1.61 15.71
C GLU A 192 20.65 -2.24 17.06
N VAL A 193 21.59 -2.80 17.80
CA VAL A 193 21.37 -3.63 19.01
C VAL A 193 20.50 -2.94 20.05
N ASP A 194 20.73 -1.65 20.30
CA ASP A 194 19.96 -0.90 21.30
C ASP A 194 18.53 -0.66 20.83
N LEU A 195 18.31 -0.38 19.54
CA LEU A 195 16.96 -0.27 18.96
C LEU A 195 16.22 -1.60 19.03
N VAL A 196 16.87 -2.70 18.66
CA VAL A 196 16.28 -4.05 18.74
C VAL A 196 15.91 -4.39 20.19
N THR A 197 16.75 -4.02 21.17
CA THR A 197 16.49 -4.20 22.60
C THR A 197 15.27 -3.40 23.06
N LEU A 198 15.22 -2.11 22.70
CA LEU A 198 14.08 -1.23 23.01
C LEU A 198 12.76 -1.79 22.44
N LEU A 199 12.78 -2.25 21.19
CA LEU A 199 11.60 -2.81 20.53
C LEU A 199 11.16 -4.15 21.11
N LYS A 200 12.08 -4.99 21.62
CA LYS A 200 11.71 -6.18 22.38
C LYS A 200 10.95 -5.84 23.66
N TRP A 201 11.36 -4.79 24.38
CA TRP A 201 10.61 -4.31 25.53
C TRP A 201 9.23 -3.74 25.14
N ALA A 202 9.15 -3.09 23.97
CA ALA A 202 7.86 -2.64 23.45
C ALA A 202 6.92 -3.82 23.18
N ASP A 203 7.42 -4.94 22.64
CA ASP A 203 6.62 -6.15 22.39
C ASP A 203 6.14 -6.82 23.68
N GLU A 204 6.92 -6.77 24.77
CA GLU A 204 6.52 -7.31 26.09
C GLU A 204 5.35 -6.51 26.70
N ILE A 205 5.17 -5.24 26.33
CA ILE A 205 4.24 -4.30 26.98
C ILE A 205 3.00 -4.05 26.13
N ARG A 206 3.13 -3.98 24.79
CA ARG A 206 2.01 -3.72 23.90
C ARG A 206 0.96 -4.82 23.93
N ARG A 207 -0.30 -4.44 23.75
CA ARG A 207 -1.42 -5.35 23.55
C ARG A 207 -1.75 -5.56 22.06
N LEU A 208 -1.63 -4.48 21.27
CA LEU A 208 -1.88 -4.54 19.85
C LEU A 208 -0.82 -5.39 19.15
N GLY A 209 -1.25 -6.33 18.30
CA GLY A 209 -0.41 -6.94 17.29
C GLY A 209 0.06 -5.90 16.27
N VAL A 210 1.27 -6.05 15.78
CA VAL A 210 1.79 -5.19 14.70
C VAL A 210 2.09 -6.06 13.50
N TRP A 211 1.30 -5.86 12.45
CA TRP A 211 1.40 -6.58 11.19
C TRP A 211 1.89 -5.63 10.09
N ALA A 212 2.19 -6.17 8.93
CA ALA A 212 2.64 -5.36 7.81
C ALA A 212 1.74 -5.49 6.59
N ASN A 213 1.75 -4.47 5.74
CA ASN A 213 1.27 -4.54 4.37
C ASN A 213 2.41 -5.04 3.49
N GLY A 214 2.18 -6.07 2.69
CA GLY A 214 3.20 -6.64 1.84
C GLY A 214 2.59 -7.38 0.66
N ASP A 215 2.92 -6.93 -0.54
CA ASP A 215 2.33 -7.40 -1.78
C ASP A 215 3.23 -8.41 -2.52
N TYR A 216 4.50 -8.50 -2.10
CA TYR A 216 5.53 -9.37 -2.67
C TYR A 216 6.29 -10.14 -1.59
N PRO A 217 6.92 -11.28 -1.92
CA PRO A 217 7.74 -12.05 -0.97
C PRO A 217 8.84 -11.22 -0.31
N ARG A 218 9.47 -10.29 -1.05
CA ARG A 218 10.51 -9.38 -0.52
C ARG A 218 9.98 -8.47 0.59
N ASP A 219 8.72 -7.99 0.45
CA ASP A 219 8.08 -7.14 1.44
C ASP A 219 7.77 -7.93 2.72
N ALA A 220 7.28 -9.17 2.55
CA ALA A 220 7.00 -10.08 3.65
C ALA A 220 8.27 -10.44 4.44
N ILE A 221 9.39 -10.74 3.75
CA ILE A 221 10.69 -10.99 4.37
C ILE A 221 11.14 -9.75 5.18
N LYS A 222 11.04 -8.57 4.59
CA LYS A 222 11.42 -7.30 5.24
C LYS A 222 10.54 -7.01 6.46
N ALA A 223 9.24 -7.22 6.33
CA ALA A 223 8.28 -7.07 7.42
C ALA A 223 8.64 -7.97 8.62
N ARG A 224 8.93 -9.25 8.34
CA ARG A 224 9.34 -10.22 9.36
C ARG A 224 10.65 -9.82 10.04
N GLN A 225 11.64 -9.33 9.30
CA GLN A 225 12.89 -8.80 9.87
C GLN A 225 12.64 -7.64 10.83
N PHE A 226 11.68 -6.78 10.53
CA PHE A 226 11.28 -5.67 11.40
C PHE A 226 10.37 -6.08 12.57
N GLY A 227 9.99 -7.36 12.67
CA GLY A 227 9.21 -7.91 13.77
C GLY A 227 7.70 -7.85 13.57
N ALA A 228 7.23 -7.84 12.32
CA ALA A 228 5.81 -8.00 12.02
C ALA A 228 5.32 -9.40 12.38
N GLU A 229 4.12 -9.49 12.96
CA GLU A 229 3.47 -10.72 13.44
C GLU A 229 2.43 -11.27 12.44
N GLY A 230 2.39 -10.74 11.23
CA GLY A 230 1.51 -11.15 10.15
C GLY A 230 1.55 -10.17 8.99
N ILE A 231 0.90 -10.54 7.89
CA ILE A 231 0.55 -9.63 6.80
C ILE A 231 -0.93 -9.28 6.93
N GLY A 232 -1.22 -8.01 7.25
CA GLY A 232 -2.60 -7.53 7.41
C GLY A 232 -3.23 -7.05 6.11
N LEU A 233 -2.43 -6.88 5.06
CA LEU A 233 -2.90 -6.57 3.71
C LEU A 233 -1.88 -7.02 2.67
N CYS A 234 -2.29 -7.97 1.84
CA CYS A 234 -1.65 -8.26 0.56
C CYS A 234 -2.62 -7.85 -0.56
N ARG A 235 -2.22 -6.91 -1.40
CA ARG A 235 -3.02 -6.37 -2.51
C ARG A 235 -2.70 -7.14 -3.78
N THR A 236 -3.65 -7.92 -4.26
CA THR A 236 -3.44 -8.79 -5.42
C THR A 236 -3.37 -8.04 -6.74
N GLU A 237 -3.91 -6.82 -6.80
CA GLU A 237 -3.81 -5.94 -7.97
C GLU A 237 -2.37 -5.59 -8.35
N HIS A 238 -1.48 -5.40 -7.38
CA HIS A 238 -0.07 -5.10 -7.65
C HIS A 238 0.63 -6.23 -8.41
N MET A 239 0.21 -7.47 -8.18
CA MET A 239 0.72 -8.63 -8.92
C MET A 239 0.30 -8.61 -10.40
N PHE A 240 -0.81 -7.96 -10.76
CA PHE A 240 -1.30 -7.88 -12.12
C PHE A 240 -0.63 -6.79 -12.97
N PHE A 241 -0.04 -5.77 -12.33
CA PHE A 241 0.65 -4.68 -13.04
C PHE A 241 2.07 -5.03 -13.52
N GLU A 242 2.61 -6.19 -13.16
CA GLU A 242 3.92 -6.64 -13.64
C GLU A 242 3.93 -6.75 -15.18
N THR A 243 5.00 -6.28 -15.81
CA THR A 243 5.09 -6.07 -17.26
C THR A 243 4.83 -7.35 -18.09
N ASP A 244 5.25 -8.50 -17.57
CA ASP A 244 5.07 -9.81 -18.21
C ASP A 244 3.64 -10.37 -18.07
N ARG A 245 2.86 -9.88 -17.13
CA ARG A 245 1.51 -10.34 -16.81
C ARG A 245 0.42 -9.46 -17.39
N LEU A 246 0.69 -8.15 -17.48
CA LEU A 246 -0.28 -7.17 -17.94
C LEU A 246 -0.96 -7.53 -19.27
N PRO A 247 -0.26 -8.05 -20.31
CA PRO A 247 -0.92 -8.48 -21.54
C PRO A 247 -1.94 -9.60 -21.32
N ILE A 248 -1.68 -10.55 -20.42
CA ILE A 248 -2.60 -11.65 -20.08
C ILE A 248 -3.83 -11.12 -19.35
N VAL A 249 -3.62 -10.16 -18.44
CA VAL A 249 -4.71 -9.48 -17.71
C VAL A 249 -5.60 -8.72 -18.70
N GLN A 250 -5.01 -8.02 -19.67
CA GLN A 250 -5.76 -7.31 -20.71
C GLN A 250 -6.58 -8.26 -21.59
N GLU A 251 -6.03 -9.42 -22.00
CA GLU A 251 -6.77 -10.46 -22.71
C GLU A 251 -7.96 -10.96 -21.90
N MET A 252 -7.77 -11.23 -20.61
CA MET A 252 -8.83 -11.61 -19.68
C MET A 252 -9.94 -10.55 -19.63
N ILE A 253 -9.58 -9.28 -19.44
CA ILE A 253 -10.53 -8.18 -19.28
C ILE A 253 -11.38 -7.99 -20.54
N LEU A 254 -10.76 -7.99 -21.71
CA LEU A 254 -11.44 -7.77 -22.99
C LEU A 254 -12.46 -8.88 -23.29
N ALA A 255 -12.19 -10.11 -22.87
CA ALA A 255 -13.08 -11.25 -23.08
C ALA A 255 -14.09 -11.47 -21.95
N ALA A 256 -13.92 -10.82 -20.77
CA ALA A 256 -14.65 -11.13 -19.54
C ALA A 256 -16.18 -11.06 -19.67
N SER A 257 -16.71 -10.02 -20.31
CA SER A 257 -18.15 -9.79 -20.40
C SER A 257 -18.85 -10.88 -21.22
N GLU A 258 -18.35 -11.15 -22.42
CA GLU A 258 -18.92 -12.16 -23.31
C GLU A 258 -18.73 -13.58 -22.77
N ALA A 259 -17.52 -13.89 -22.31
CA ALA A 259 -17.21 -15.19 -21.73
C ALA A 259 -18.05 -15.50 -20.48
N THR A 260 -18.32 -14.50 -19.63
CA THR A 260 -19.16 -14.69 -18.44
C THR A 260 -20.61 -14.96 -18.84
N ALA A 261 -21.15 -14.26 -19.84
CA ALA A 261 -22.48 -14.52 -20.35
C ALA A 261 -22.61 -15.95 -20.94
N LEU A 262 -21.61 -16.41 -21.69
CA LEU A 262 -21.51 -17.80 -22.18
C LEU A 262 -21.39 -18.79 -21.02
N GLY A 263 -20.59 -18.47 -20.01
CA GLY A 263 -20.42 -19.30 -18.80
C GLY A 263 -21.71 -19.54 -18.04
N TYR A 264 -22.58 -18.54 -17.92
CA TYR A 264 -23.91 -18.73 -17.33
C TYR A 264 -24.80 -19.66 -18.15
N GLN A 265 -24.73 -19.58 -19.49
CA GLN A 265 -25.46 -20.52 -20.37
C GLN A 265 -24.91 -21.95 -20.23
N VAL A 266 -23.60 -22.13 -20.21
CA VAL A 266 -22.95 -23.43 -20.01
C VAL A 266 -23.36 -24.01 -18.65
N LYS A 267 -23.36 -23.21 -17.57
CA LYS A 267 -23.79 -23.65 -16.24
C LYS A 267 -25.24 -24.12 -16.23
N ALA A 268 -26.15 -23.32 -16.78
CA ALA A 268 -27.56 -23.69 -16.86
C ALA A 268 -27.79 -25.01 -17.65
N LEU A 269 -27.04 -25.21 -18.74
CA LEU A 269 -27.12 -26.45 -19.51
C LEU A 269 -26.51 -27.64 -18.75
N LYS A 270 -25.46 -27.45 -17.95
CA LYS A 270 -24.91 -28.51 -17.08
C LYS A 270 -25.91 -28.87 -15.98
N GLU A 271 -26.53 -27.90 -15.32
CA GLU A 271 -27.59 -28.15 -14.35
C GLU A 271 -28.80 -28.87 -14.97
N GLN A 272 -29.14 -28.57 -16.23
CA GLN A 272 -30.17 -29.30 -16.96
C GLN A 272 -29.77 -30.76 -17.18
N LEU A 273 -28.50 -31.06 -17.49
CA LEU A 273 -28.04 -32.46 -17.68
C LEU A 273 -28.14 -33.30 -16.41
N ASP A 274 -28.07 -32.69 -15.23
CA ASP A 274 -28.16 -33.39 -13.94
C ASP A 274 -29.60 -33.66 -13.53
N GLN A 275 -30.61 -33.11 -14.23
CA GLN A 275 -32.02 -33.37 -13.94
C GLN A 275 -32.42 -34.78 -14.33
N PRO A 276 -33.20 -35.49 -13.48
CA PRO A 276 -33.74 -36.81 -13.84
C PRO A 276 -34.83 -36.68 -14.92
N GLY A 277 -34.87 -37.62 -15.85
CA GLY A 277 -35.93 -37.72 -16.86
C GLY A 277 -35.56 -37.26 -18.26
N LEU A 278 -34.35 -36.78 -18.51
CA LEU A 278 -33.89 -36.45 -19.85
C LEU A 278 -33.67 -37.72 -20.68
N THR A 279 -34.14 -37.71 -21.93
CA THR A 279 -33.86 -38.77 -22.92
C THR A 279 -32.40 -38.71 -23.37
N GLU A 280 -31.85 -39.82 -23.85
CA GLU A 280 -30.50 -39.85 -24.40
C GLU A 280 -30.29 -38.86 -25.58
N LYS A 281 -31.34 -38.63 -26.37
CA LYS A 281 -31.30 -37.64 -27.45
C LYS A 281 -31.13 -36.23 -26.89
N GLU A 282 -31.90 -35.84 -25.88
CA GLU A 282 -31.81 -34.52 -25.23
C GLU A 282 -30.48 -34.34 -24.53
N ARG A 283 -29.97 -35.37 -23.83
CA ARG A 283 -28.63 -35.33 -23.21
C ARG A 283 -27.53 -35.07 -24.24
N ARG A 284 -27.62 -35.76 -25.40
CA ARG A 284 -26.64 -35.61 -26.47
C ARG A 284 -26.69 -34.23 -27.11
N GLU A 285 -27.88 -33.67 -27.31
CA GLU A 285 -28.07 -32.32 -27.85
C GLU A 285 -27.57 -31.25 -26.88
N THR A 286 -27.90 -31.38 -25.61
CA THR A 286 -27.39 -30.44 -24.55
C THR A 286 -25.87 -30.48 -24.44
N ARG A 287 -25.26 -31.68 -24.46
CA ARG A 287 -23.78 -31.80 -24.48
C ARG A 287 -23.16 -31.14 -25.70
N ARG A 288 -23.79 -31.25 -26.88
CA ARG A 288 -23.32 -30.59 -28.10
C ARG A 288 -23.38 -29.08 -27.96
N ARG A 289 -24.48 -28.53 -27.46
CA ARG A 289 -24.62 -27.10 -27.22
C ARG A 289 -23.57 -26.58 -26.26
N ILE A 290 -23.29 -27.28 -25.16
CA ILE A 290 -22.20 -26.92 -24.23
C ILE A 290 -20.87 -26.87 -24.97
N ALA A 291 -20.53 -27.91 -25.73
CA ALA A 291 -19.28 -27.97 -26.48
C ALA A 291 -19.15 -26.90 -27.56
N ASP A 292 -20.25 -26.45 -28.15
CA ASP A 292 -20.23 -25.36 -29.12
C ASP A 292 -20.03 -23.99 -28.43
N LEU A 293 -20.64 -23.76 -27.27
CA LEU A 293 -20.41 -22.56 -26.46
C LEU A 293 -18.98 -22.48 -25.90
N GLU A 294 -18.43 -23.62 -25.47
CA GLU A 294 -17.06 -23.70 -24.95
C GLU A 294 -15.97 -23.50 -26.04
N LYS A 295 -16.34 -23.57 -27.33
CA LYS A 295 -15.45 -23.26 -28.47
C LYS A 295 -15.46 -21.82 -28.88
N ASP A 296 -16.30 -20.99 -28.30
CA ASP A 296 -16.35 -19.57 -28.61
C ASP A 296 -14.99 -18.91 -28.32
N PRO A 297 -14.47 -18.05 -29.20
CA PRO A 297 -13.16 -17.41 -29.01
C PRO A 297 -13.06 -16.60 -27.72
N ALA A 298 -14.12 -15.90 -27.31
CA ALA A 298 -14.11 -15.13 -26.07
C ALA A 298 -14.03 -16.06 -24.85
N TYR A 299 -14.78 -17.18 -24.87
CA TYR A 299 -14.74 -18.18 -23.81
C TYR A 299 -13.35 -18.80 -23.67
N ILE A 300 -12.74 -19.22 -24.79
CA ILE A 300 -11.39 -19.80 -24.82
C ILE A 300 -10.35 -18.81 -24.33
N THR A 301 -10.38 -17.58 -24.84
CA THR A 301 -9.41 -16.52 -24.46
C THR A 301 -9.48 -16.23 -22.97
N TYR A 302 -10.69 -16.04 -22.44
CA TYR A 302 -10.90 -15.75 -21.01
C TYR A 302 -10.38 -16.87 -20.11
N HIS A 303 -10.77 -18.11 -20.36
CA HIS A 303 -10.36 -19.23 -19.53
C HIS A 303 -8.86 -19.55 -19.66
N SER A 304 -8.29 -19.41 -20.87
CA SER A 304 -6.84 -19.55 -21.07
C SER A 304 -6.04 -18.48 -20.30
N ALA A 305 -6.53 -17.23 -20.31
CA ALA A 305 -5.91 -16.16 -19.55
C ALA A 305 -5.97 -16.42 -18.05
N LEU A 306 -7.15 -16.82 -17.53
CA LEU A 306 -7.31 -17.20 -16.11
C LEU A 306 -6.38 -18.35 -15.71
N GLU A 307 -6.23 -19.38 -16.55
CA GLU A 307 -5.33 -20.51 -16.26
C GLU A 307 -3.85 -20.09 -16.20
N LYS A 308 -3.43 -19.18 -17.08
CA LYS A 308 -2.07 -18.60 -17.04
C LYS A 308 -1.87 -17.79 -15.75
N LEU A 309 -2.83 -16.92 -15.41
CA LEU A 309 -2.77 -16.08 -14.21
C LEU A 309 -2.79 -16.92 -12.92
N LEU A 310 -3.58 -17.99 -12.88
CA LEU A 310 -3.60 -18.93 -11.75
C LEU A 310 -2.20 -19.48 -11.45
N LYS A 311 -1.48 -19.94 -12.49
CA LYS A 311 -0.13 -20.50 -12.33
C LYS A 311 0.85 -19.45 -11.78
N ILE A 312 0.73 -18.23 -12.26
CA ILE A 312 1.59 -17.10 -11.84
C ILE A 312 1.29 -16.73 -10.38
N GLN A 313 0.03 -16.43 -10.07
CA GLN A 313 -0.36 -16.01 -8.72
C GLN A 313 -0.13 -17.08 -7.66
N ARG A 314 -0.29 -18.37 -8.02
CA ARG A 314 0.09 -19.46 -7.11
C ARG A 314 1.55 -19.39 -6.69
N GLY A 315 2.47 -19.02 -7.59
CA GLY A 315 3.87 -18.81 -7.28
C GLY A 315 4.09 -17.63 -6.33
N ASP A 316 3.40 -16.51 -6.56
CA ASP A 316 3.48 -15.32 -5.73
C ASP A 316 2.98 -15.60 -4.31
N PHE A 317 1.81 -16.21 -4.17
CA PHE A 317 1.24 -16.56 -2.88
C PHE A 317 2.10 -17.58 -2.12
N ALA A 318 2.67 -18.57 -2.84
CA ALA A 318 3.60 -19.51 -2.22
C ALA A 318 4.83 -18.80 -1.65
N GLY A 319 5.36 -17.80 -2.34
CA GLY A 319 6.48 -16.99 -1.86
C GLY A 319 6.15 -16.20 -0.60
N ILE A 320 5.00 -15.52 -0.55
CA ILE A 320 4.56 -14.72 0.60
C ILE A 320 4.25 -15.63 1.80
N LEU A 321 3.45 -16.69 1.60
CA LEU A 321 3.09 -17.63 2.67
C LEU A 321 4.32 -18.32 3.28
N LYS A 322 5.30 -18.68 2.44
CA LYS A 322 6.56 -19.25 2.90
C LYS A 322 7.40 -18.26 3.72
N ALA A 323 7.46 -16.99 3.27
CA ALA A 323 8.17 -15.94 4.01
C ALA A 323 7.55 -15.69 5.39
N MET A 324 6.24 -15.91 5.52
CA MET A 324 5.46 -15.69 6.75
C MET A 324 5.14 -17.00 7.49
N GLU A 325 5.93 -18.05 7.33
CA GLU A 325 5.73 -19.33 8.01
C GLU A 325 5.40 -19.16 9.50
N GLY A 326 4.30 -19.79 9.96
CA GLY A 326 3.76 -19.72 11.31
C GLY A 326 2.96 -18.45 11.62
N LEU A 327 2.79 -17.54 10.66
CA LEU A 327 2.13 -16.26 10.84
C LEU A 327 0.96 -16.08 9.85
N PRO A 328 -0.11 -15.33 10.23
CA PRO A 328 -1.25 -15.10 9.36
C PRO A 328 -0.92 -14.18 8.18
N VAL A 329 -1.55 -14.46 7.04
CA VAL A 329 -1.43 -13.64 5.82
C VAL A 329 -2.81 -13.34 5.29
N ILE A 330 -3.26 -12.09 5.42
CA ILE A 330 -4.51 -11.60 4.84
C ILE A 330 -4.27 -11.20 3.39
N ILE A 331 -4.95 -11.89 2.49
CA ILE A 331 -4.89 -11.67 1.05
C ILE A 331 -6.20 -11.04 0.60
N ARG A 332 -6.15 -9.78 0.17
CA ARG A 332 -7.29 -9.08 -0.39
C ARG A 332 -7.49 -9.50 -1.85
N LEU A 333 -8.70 -9.95 -2.18
CA LEU A 333 -9.07 -10.24 -3.55
C LEU A 333 -9.09 -8.96 -4.38
N LEU A 334 -9.07 -9.11 -5.70
CA LEU A 334 -8.96 -8.00 -6.66
C LEU A 334 -9.94 -6.88 -6.33
N ASP A 335 -9.42 -5.67 -6.14
CA ASP A 335 -10.20 -4.51 -5.71
C ASP A 335 -10.43 -3.46 -6.80
N PRO A 336 -9.43 -2.98 -7.59
CA PRO A 336 -9.65 -1.88 -8.52
C PRO A 336 -10.54 -2.26 -9.70
N PRO A 337 -11.17 -1.27 -10.36
CA PRO A 337 -11.90 -1.49 -11.59
C PRO A 337 -11.02 -2.05 -12.71
N LEU A 338 -11.59 -2.90 -13.56
CA LEU A 338 -10.80 -3.58 -14.61
C LEU A 338 -10.15 -2.63 -15.60
N HIS A 339 -10.74 -1.47 -15.86
CA HIS A 339 -10.18 -0.51 -16.82
C HIS A 339 -8.84 0.10 -16.38
N GLU A 340 -8.48 0.05 -15.09
CA GLU A 340 -7.18 0.52 -14.60
C GLU A 340 -6.00 -0.33 -15.12
N PHE A 341 -6.25 -1.56 -15.54
CA PHE A 341 -5.24 -2.44 -16.16
C PHE A 341 -5.11 -2.23 -17.66
N LEU A 342 -5.95 -1.40 -18.25
CA LEU A 342 -5.92 -1.07 -19.68
C LEU A 342 -5.18 0.25 -19.89
N PRO A 343 -4.59 0.48 -21.10
CA PRO A 343 -4.04 1.78 -21.43
C PRO A 343 -5.12 2.86 -21.33
N SER A 344 -4.72 4.08 -20.99
CA SER A 344 -5.66 5.20 -20.91
C SER A 344 -6.34 5.46 -22.27
N TYR A 345 -7.55 6.02 -22.21
CA TYR A 345 -8.28 6.39 -23.44
C TYR A 345 -7.49 7.37 -24.28
N GLU A 346 -6.85 8.34 -23.64
CA GLU A 346 -6.04 9.39 -24.24
C GLU A 346 -4.80 8.81 -24.93
N GLU A 347 -4.05 7.92 -24.27
CA GLU A 347 -2.89 7.23 -24.87
C GLU A 347 -3.28 6.39 -26.09
N LEU A 348 -4.40 5.64 -26.00
CA LEU A 348 -4.89 4.85 -27.13
C LEU A 348 -5.29 5.73 -28.31
N LEU A 349 -5.90 6.88 -28.05
CA LEU A 349 -6.29 7.83 -29.09
C LEU A 349 -5.08 8.44 -29.79
N GLU A 350 -4.05 8.79 -29.02
CA GLU A 350 -2.78 9.30 -29.56
C GLU A 350 -2.08 8.23 -30.42
N ASP A 351 -1.96 7.02 -29.92
CA ASP A 351 -1.36 5.90 -30.63
C ASP A 351 -2.10 5.56 -31.94
N ILE A 352 -3.43 5.54 -31.89
CA ILE A 352 -4.27 5.32 -33.09
C ILE A 352 -4.05 6.44 -34.11
N THR A 353 -3.92 7.68 -33.64
CA THR A 353 -3.68 8.82 -34.50
C THR A 353 -2.32 8.71 -35.18
N LYS A 354 -1.26 8.37 -34.44
CA LYS A 354 0.08 8.12 -34.99
C LYS A 354 0.09 6.96 -35.98
N LEU A 355 -0.59 5.86 -35.65
CA LEU A 355 -0.68 4.69 -36.53
C LEU A 355 -1.46 4.99 -37.82
N LYS A 356 -2.54 5.76 -37.78
CA LYS A 356 -3.29 6.21 -38.96
C LYS A 356 -2.41 7.04 -39.89
N ALA A 357 -1.64 7.98 -39.32
CA ALA A 357 -0.71 8.78 -40.11
C ALA A 357 0.40 7.92 -40.76
N ALA A 358 0.96 6.97 -40.02
CA ALA A 358 1.98 6.04 -40.51
C ALA A 358 1.42 5.10 -41.61
N ASN A 359 0.18 4.60 -41.46
CA ASN A 359 -0.46 3.74 -42.46
C ASN A 359 -0.77 4.43 -43.77
N GLN A 360 -1.07 5.75 -43.75
CA GLN A 360 -1.22 6.55 -44.95
C GLN A 360 0.08 6.68 -45.74
N ILE A 361 1.23 6.55 -45.08
CA ILE A 361 2.55 6.68 -45.71
C ILE A 361 3.07 5.34 -46.22
N ALA A 362 2.88 4.26 -45.44
CA ALA A 362 3.55 2.97 -45.65
C ALA A 362 2.63 1.82 -46.10
N ASP A 363 1.29 1.97 -46.04
CA ASP A 363 0.28 0.93 -46.34
C ASP A 363 0.69 -0.51 -45.90
N SER A 364 1.08 -0.64 -44.64
CA SER A 364 1.60 -1.89 -44.09
C SER A 364 0.47 -2.73 -43.44
N LYS A 365 0.43 -4.02 -43.80
CA LYS A 365 -0.51 -4.97 -43.17
C LYS A 365 -0.33 -5.06 -41.65
N GLU A 366 0.90 -4.91 -41.17
CA GLU A 366 1.22 -4.96 -39.73
C GLU A 366 0.66 -3.72 -39.02
N ILE A 367 0.81 -2.53 -39.64
CA ILE A 367 0.23 -1.30 -39.07
C ILE A 367 -1.30 -1.38 -39.07
N SER A 368 -1.90 -1.92 -40.12
CA SER A 368 -3.36 -2.11 -40.17
C SER A 368 -3.87 -3.06 -39.08
N GLN A 369 -3.20 -4.16 -38.83
CA GLN A 369 -3.54 -5.11 -37.75
C GLN A 369 -3.38 -4.46 -36.35
N LEU A 370 -2.32 -3.70 -36.14
CA LEU A 370 -2.10 -3.00 -34.88
C LEU A 370 -3.15 -1.90 -34.66
N LEU A 371 -3.53 -1.20 -35.72
CA LEU A 371 -4.59 -0.19 -35.72
C LEU A 371 -5.95 -0.81 -35.33
N GLU A 372 -6.28 -1.95 -35.90
CA GLU A 372 -7.51 -2.69 -35.58
C GLU A 372 -7.52 -3.14 -34.10
N LYS A 373 -6.41 -3.72 -33.63
CA LYS A 373 -6.25 -4.14 -32.22
C LYS A 373 -6.42 -2.96 -31.27
N LYS A 374 -5.73 -1.83 -31.51
CA LYS A 374 -5.83 -0.63 -30.66
C LYS A 374 -7.22 0.02 -30.75
N SER A 375 -7.85 0.00 -31.89
CA SER A 375 -9.21 0.53 -32.06
C SER A 375 -10.26 -0.31 -31.33
N THR A 376 -10.10 -1.62 -31.31
CA THR A 376 -10.94 -2.53 -30.50
C THR A 376 -10.74 -2.28 -29.02
N MET A 377 -9.50 -2.13 -28.57
CA MET A 377 -9.17 -1.79 -27.17
C MET A 377 -9.74 -0.44 -26.78
N LEU A 378 -9.65 0.58 -27.63
CA LEU A 378 -10.23 1.91 -27.37
C LEU A 378 -11.76 1.84 -27.16
N LYS A 379 -12.46 1.05 -27.98
CA LYS A 379 -13.91 0.83 -27.80
C LYS A 379 -14.23 0.15 -26.48
N ALA A 380 -13.45 -0.85 -26.09
CA ALA A 380 -13.62 -1.55 -24.83
C ALA A 380 -13.38 -0.60 -23.63
N VAL A 381 -12.27 0.16 -23.65
CA VAL A 381 -11.96 1.16 -22.62
C VAL A 381 -13.07 2.22 -22.52
N ALA A 382 -13.54 2.73 -23.66
CA ALA A 382 -14.64 3.70 -23.68
C ALA A 382 -15.92 3.14 -23.06
N GLY A 383 -16.23 1.86 -23.26
CA GLY A 383 -17.40 1.19 -22.69
C GLY A 383 -17.25 0.84 -21.20
N MET A 384 -16.01 0.69 -20.71
CA MET A 384 -15.72 0.37 -19.31
C MET A 384 -15.44 1.61 -18.45
N ARG A 385 -15.22 2.78 -19.09
CA ARG A 385 -14.92 4.03 -18.39
C ARG A 385 -16.08 4.45 -17.51
N GLU A 386 -15.81 4.59 -16.22
CA GLU A 386 -16.78 5.02 -15.24
C GLU A 386 -16.60 6.51 -14.93
N ALA A 387 -17.71 7.20 -14.66
CA ALA A 387 -17.67 8.61 -14.25
C ALA A 387 -17.00 8.78 -12.87
N ASN A 388 -17.14 7.79 -12.00
CA ASN A 388 -16.48 7.74 -10.71
C ASN A 388 -16.02 6.30 -10.40
N PRO A 389 -14.76 5.94 -10.76
CA PRO A 389 -14.21 4.60 -10.53
C PRO A 389 -14.22 4.16 -9.07
N MET A 390 -14.08 5.11 -8.14
CA MET A 390 -14.10 4.82 -6.69
C MET A 390 -15.43 4.20 -6.23
N LEU A 391 -16.54 4.57 -6.87
CA LEU A 391 -17.90 4.13 -6.53
C LEU A 391 -18.48 3.14 -7.54
N GLY A 392 -17.70 2.68 -8.49
CA GLY A 392 -18.10 1.86 -9.63
C GLY A 392 -18.00 0.34 -9.43
N LEU A 393 -17.73 -0.35 -10.53
CA LEU A 393 -17.62 -1.82 -10.61
C LEU A 393 -16.21 -2.26 -10.18
N ARG A 394 -16.02 -2.41 -8.89
CA ARG A 394 -14.77 -2.86 -8.26
C ARG A 394 -15.06 -3.76 -7.06
N GLY A 395 -14.02 -4.39 -6.51
CA GLY A 395 -14.09 -5.19 -5.28
C GLY A 395 -15.09 -6.33 -5.35
N CYS A 396 -15.91 -6.49 -4.32
CA CYS A 396 -16.92 -7.56 -4.29
C CYS A 396 -17.95 -7.46 -5.42
N ARG A 397 -18.24 -6.25 -5.91
CA ARG A 397 -19.17 -6.04 -7.05
C ARG A 397 -18.62 -6.69 -8.31
N LEU A 398 -17.31 -6.50 -8.55
CA LEU A 398 -16.58 -7.15 -9.65
C LEU A 398 -16.58 -8.67 -9.49
N GLY A 399 -16.29 -9.17 -8.27
CA GLY A 399 -16.29 -10.61 -7.99
C GLY A 399 -17.67 -11.26 -8.15
N ILE A 400 -18.77 -10.53 -7.91
CA ILE A 400 -20.12 -11.01 -8.16
C ILE A 400 -20.44 -11.00 -9.67
N THR A 401 -19.98 -9.98 -10.39
CA THR A 401 -20.26 -9.83 -11.84
C THR A 401 -19.39 -10.75 -12.69
N TYR A 402 -18.13 -10.94 -12.32
CA TYR A 402 -17.13 -11.78 -13.00
C TYR A 402 -16.55 -12.84 -12.05
N PRO A 403 -17.35 -13.80 -11.58
CA PRO A 403 -16.99 -14.69 -10.47
C PRO A 403 -15.76 -15.57 -10.74
N ALA A 404 -15.44 -15.87 -11.99
CA ALA A 404 -14.29 -16.69 -12.34
C ALA A 404 -12.94 -16.03 -11.96
N ILE A 405 -12.87 -14.70 -11.89
CA ILE A 405 -11.65 -13.95 -11.51
C ILE A 405 -11.31 -14.23 -10.04
N THR A 406 -12.25 -14.00 -9.14
CA THR A 406 -12.05 -14.21 -7.70
C THR A 406 -11.95 -15.71 -7.35
N ALA A 407 -12.66 -16.58 -8.06
CA ALA A 407 -12.52 -18.03 -7.93
C ALA A 407 -11.10 -18.49 -8.30
N MET A 408 -10.54 -17.99 -9.41
CA MET A 408 -9.15 -18.25 -9.80
C MET A 408 -8.16 -17.80 -8.72
N GLN A 409 -8.35 -16.61 -8.12
CA GLN A 409 -7.47 -16.13 -7.07
C GLN A 409 -7.52 -17.03 -5.82
N VAL A 410 -8.71 -17.42 -5.37
CA VAL A 410 -8.87 -18.32 -4.22
C VAL A 410 -8.27 -19.68 -4.53
N GLN A 411 -8.49 -20.20 -5.73
CA GLN A 411 -7.85 -21.45 -6.16
C GLN A 411 -6.32 -21.35 -6.09
N ALA A 412 -5.72 -20.28 -6.60
CA ALA A 412 -4.27 -20.07 -6.56
C ALA A 412 -3.72 -19.99 -5.11
N ILE A 413 -4.43 -19.30 -4.22
CA ILE A 413 -4.06 -19.17 -2.79
C ILE A 413 -4.07 -20.55 -2.12
N PHE A 414 -5.16 -21.31 -2.29
CA PHE A 414 -5.30 -22.60 -1.62
C PHE A 414 -4.40 -23.69 -2.24
N GLU A 415 -4.15 -23.68 -3.56
CA GLU A 415 -3.14 -24.56 -4.18
C GLU A 415 -1.73 -24.26 -3.62
N ALA A 416 -1.35 -22.99 -3.50
CA ALA A 416 -0.08 -22.59 -2.91
C ALA A 416 0.04 -23.05 -1.45
N ALA A 417 -1.00 -22.80 -0.65
CA ALA A 417 -1.02 -23.17 0.76
C ALA A 417 -0.98 -24.70 0.95
N CYS A 418 -1.74 -25.47 0.17
CA CYS A 418 -1.71 -26.95 0.20
C CYS A 418 -0.32 -27.49 -0.18
N GLN A 419 0.30 -26.92 -1.22
CA GLN A 419 1.64 -27.31 -1.65
C GLN A 419 2.67 -27.08 -0.54
N LEU A 420 2.64 -25.93 0.13
CA LEU A 420 3.54 -25.59 1.22
C LEU A 420 3.29 -26.48 2.45
N LYS A 421 2.03 -26.74 2.81
CA LYS A 421 1.68 -27.63 3.93
C LYS A 421 2.19 -29.05 3.72
N LYS A 422 2.15 -29.57 2.48
CA LYS A 422 2.76 -30.88 2.12
C LYS A 422 4.28 -30.89 2.29
N GLN A 423 4.93 -29.73 2.19
CA GLN A 423 6.37 -29.55 2.42
C GLN A 423 6.71 -29.34 3.92
N GLY A 424 5.71 -29.36 4.81
CA GLY A 424 5.89 -29.17 6.23
C GLY A 424 5.90 -27.71 6.70
N VAL A 425 5.62 -26.76 5.80
CA VAL A 425 5.54 -25.32 6.13
C VAL A 425 4.20 -25.04 6.80
N ASP A 426 4.23 -24.34 7.94
CA ASP A 426 3.02 -23.91 8.63
C ASP A 426 2.48 -22.62 8.04
N VAL A 427 1.26 -22.67 7.46
CA VAL A 427 0.67 -21.57 6.71
C VAL A 427 -0.76 -21.25 7.17
N HIS A 428 -1.08 -19.96 7.26
CA HIS A 428 -2.38 -19.46 7.72
C HIS A 428 -2.92 -18.40 6.73
N PRO A 429 -3.48 -18.82 5.57
CA PRO A 429 -4.08 -17.89 4.63
C PRO A 429 -5.41 -17.36 5.16
N GLU A 430 -5.61 -16.05 5.04
CA GLU A 430 -6.87 -15.38 5.36
C GLU A 430 -7.36 -14.60 4.14
N ILE A 431 -8.59 -14.87 3.70
CA ILE A 431 -9.18 -14.28 2.48
C ILE A 431 -9.98 -13.07 2.86
N MET A 432 -9.66 -11.91 2.28
CA MET A 432 -10.35 -10.65 2.52
C MET A 432 -11.11 -10.19 1.30
N ILE A 433 -12.42 -10.06 1.45
CA ILE A 433 -13.34 -9.57 0.40
C ILE A 433 -13.45 -8.05 0.55
N PRO A 434 -13.02 -7.26 -0.45
CA PRO A 434 -13.04 -5.79 -0.38
C PRO A 434 -14.40 -5.22 -0.72
N LEU A 435 -14.64 -3.96 -0.31
CA LEU A 435 -15.72 -3.07 -0.73
C LEU A 435 -17.15 -3.57 -0.44
N VAL A 436 -17.29 -4.42 0.56
CA VAL A 436 -18.60 -4.91 0.98
C VAL A 436 -19.43 -3.78 1.59
N GLY A 437 -20.61 -3.54 1.04
CA GLY A 437 -21.60 -2.59 1.55
C GLY A 437 -22.87 -3.23 2.12
N HIS A 438 -23.18 -4.47 1.71
CA HIS A 438 -24.36 -5.21 2.14
C HIS A 438 -24.02 -6.66 2.50
N VAL A 439 -24.69 -7.20 3.52
CA VAL A 439 -24.44 -8.57 4.00
C VAL A 439 -24.59 -9.63 2.89
N ASN A 440 -25.53 -9.45 1.97
CA ASN A 440 -25.73 -10.39 0.88
C ASN A 440 -24.58 -10.42 -0.15
N GLU A 441 -23.84 -9.31 -0.30
CA GLU A 441 -22.60 -9.31 -1.11
C GLU A 441 -21.54 -10.24 -0.49
N LEU A 442 -21.32 -10.09 0.81
CA LEU A 442 -20.37 -10.94 1.53
C LEU A 442 -20.82 -12.41 1.54
N LYS A 443 -22.11 -12.66 1.83
CA LYS A 443 -22.68 -14.01 1.81
C LYS A 443 -22.45 -14.69 0.46
N ASN A 444 -22.84 -14.03 -0.64
CA ASN A 444 -22.67 -14.54 -2.00
C ASN A 444 -21.22 -14.89 -2.31
N GLN A 445 -20.31 -13.95 -2.04
CA GLN A 445 -18.88 -14.15 -2.30
C GLN A 445 -18.30 -15.26 -1.41
N ARG A 446 -18.60 -15.26 -0.12
CA ARG A 446 -18.09 -16.27 0.79
C ARG A 446 -18.54 -17.67 0.40
N GLU A 447 -19.84 -17.90 0.17
CA GLU A 447 -20.37 -19.21 -0.18
C GLU A 447 -19.73 -19.76 -1.47
N ALA A 448 -19.61 -18.92 -2.50
CA ALA A 448 -19.00 -19.31 -3.76
C ALA A 448 -17.49 -19.62 -3.62
N LEU A 449 -16.77 -18.77 -2.91
CA LEU A 449 -15.30 -18.88 -2.80
C LEU A 449 -14.87 -19.94 -1.78
N GLU A 450 -15.65 -20.16 -0.73
CA GLU A 450 -15.39 -21.24 0.24
C GLU A 450 -15.59 -22.61 -0.39
N SER A 451 -16.55 -22.76 -1.34
CA SER A 451 -16.68 -23.97 -2.16
C SER A 451 -15.41 -24.26 -2.96
N VAL A 452 -14.84 -23.26 -3.64
CA VAL A 452 -13.57 -23.40 -4.37
C VAL A 452 -12.43 -23.82 -3.45
N ALA A 453 -12.33 -23.21 -2.26
CA ALA A 453 -11.32 -23.55 -1.27
C ALA A 453 -11.43 -25.02 -0.81
N GLN A 454 -12.66 -25.48 -0.55
CA GLN A 454 -12.94 -26.85 -0.14
C GLN A 454 -12.59 -27.85 -1.25
N GLU A 455 -13.01 -27.58 -2.50
CA GLU A 455 -12.67 -28.42 -3.66
C GLU A 455 -11.16 -28.58 -3.84
N VAL A 456 -10.39 -27.48 -3.65
CA VAL A 456 -8.92 -27.55 -3.73
C VAL A 456 -8.36 -28.40 -2.59
N MET A 457 -8.78 -28.19 -1.35
CA MET A 457 -8.30 -28.95 -0.20
C MET A 457 -8.63 -30.45 -0.31
N GLU A 458 -9.82 -30.81 -0.79
CA GLU A 458 -10.24 -32.19 -1.05
C GLU A 458 -9.39 -32.83 -2.15
N ARG A 459 -9.23 -32.16 -3.29
CA ARG A 459 -8.38 -32.62 -4.39
C ARG A 459 -6.93 -32.82 -3.95
N GLU A 460 -6.39 -31.91 -3.18
CA GLU A 460 -5.02 -31.96 -2.67
C GLU A 460 -4.86 -32.87 -1.44
N LYS A 461 -5.97 -33.33 -0.84
CA LYS A 461 -6.01 -34.12 0.41
C LYS A 461 -5.27 -33.45 1.58
N VAL A 462 -5.44 -32.13 1.71
CA VAL A 462 -4.81 -31.31 2.74
C VAL A 462 -5.89 -30.49 3.45
N LYS A 463 -5.83 -30.50 4.78
CA LYS A 463 -6.66 -29.62 5.61
C LYS A 463 -5.84 -28.40 6.03
N LEU A 464 -6.33 -27.22 5.72
CA LEU A 464 -5.73 -25.94 6.10
C LEU A 464 -6.56 -25.26 7.20
N ASP A 465 -5.89 -24.52 8.05
CA ASP A 465 -6.52 -23.51 8.91
C ASP A 465 -6.55 -22.18 8.15
N TYR A 466 -7.74 -21.64 7.92
CA TYR A 466 -7.96 -20.44 7.13
C TYR A 466 -9.15 -19.65 7.65
N LYS A 467 -9.22 -18.36 7.28
CA LYS A 467 -10.37 -17.52 7.57
C LYS A 467 -10.86 -16.80 6.32
N PHE A 468 -12.18 -16.53 6.31
CA PHE A 468 -12.81 -15.58 5.42
C PHE A 468 -13.30 -14.36 6.20
N GLY A 469 -12.95 -13.18 5.73
CA GLY A 469 -13.38 -11.93 6.31
C GLY A 469 -13.56 -10.85 5.26
N THR A 470 -13.72 -9.62 5.71
CA THR A 470 -13.98 -8.50 4.82
C THR A 470 -13.27 -7.23 5.27
N MET A 471 -13.06 -6.34 4.31
CA MET A 471 -12.67 -4.97 4.59
C MET A 471 -13.91 -4.15 4.95
N ILE A 472 -13.84 -3.42 6.06
CA ILE A 472 -14.85 -2.42 6.45
C ILE A 472 -14.31 -1.06 5.99
N GLU A 473 -14.83 -0.60 4.88
CA GLU A 473 -14.35 0.62 4.20
C GLU A 473 -15.48 1.46 3.60
N ILE A 474 -16.71 0.98 3.73
CA ILE A 474 -17.92 1.69 3.34
C ILE A 474 -18.68 2.08 4.61
N PRO A 475 -19.13 3.35 4.79
CA PRO A 475 -19.87 3.77 5.99
C PRO A 475 -21.08 2.89 6.28
N ARG A 476 -21.83 2.44 5.25
CA ARG A 476 -22.93 1.51 5.43
C ARG A 476 -22.49 0.19 6.06
N ALA A 477 -21.35 -0.36 5.64
CA ALA A 477 -20.79 -1.59 6.23
C ALA A 477 -20.47 -1.41 7.72
N ALA A 478 -19.92 -0.26 8.12
CA ALA A 478 -19.66 0.05 9.51
C ALA A 478 -20.95 0.15 10.34
N ILE A 479 -22.01 0.76 9.78
CA ILE A 479 -23.31 0.91 10.43
C ILE A 479 -24.05 -0.43 10.58
N THR A 480 -23.87 -1.36 9.65
CA THR A 480 -24.51 -2.70 9.64
C THR A 480 -23.54 -3.84 9.92
N ALA A 481 -22.50 -3.57 10.70
CA ALA A 481 -21.41 -4.54 10.96
C ALA A 481 -21.89 -5.78 11.74
N ASP A 482 -22.98 -5.69 12.50
CA ASP A 482 -23.67 -6.80 13.14
C ASP A 482 -24.21 -7.83 12.12
N GLU A 483 -24.80 -7.35 11.01
CA GLU A 483 -25.26 -8.24 9.94
C GLU A 483 -24.07 -8.89 9.20
N ILE A 484 -23.05 -8.08 8.88
CA ILE A 484 -21.86 -8.52 8.14
C ILE A 484 -21.05 -9.56 8.94
N ALA A 485 -20.97 -9.41 10.27
CA ALA A 485 -20.26 -10.33 11.16
C ALA A 485 -20.81 -11.75 11.16
N GLN A 486 -22.04 -11.98 10.69
CA GLN A 486 -22.59 -13.33 10.53
C GLN A 486 -21.77 -14.16 9.52
N TYR A 487 -21.22 -13.50 8.50
CA TYR A 487 -20.46 -14.14 7.42
C TYR A 487 -18.96 -13.81 7.42
N ALA A 488 -18.47 -13.01 8.36
CA ALA A 488 -17.07 -12.66 8.49
C ALA A 488 -16.43 -13.26 9.75
N GLN A 489 -15.25 -13.82 9.62
CA GLN A 489 -14.43 -14.27 10.75
C GLN A 489 -13.45 -13.19 11.23
N PHE A 490 -13.17 -12.20 10.38
CA PHE A 490 -12.41 -11.02 10.72
C PHE A 490 -12.91 -9.79 9.98
N PHE A 491 -12.63 -8.62 10.56
CA PHE A 491 -12.76 -7.31 9.93
C PHE A 491 -11.40 -6.64 9.82
N SER A 492 -11.12 -6.00 8.69
CA SER A 492 -9.99 -5.11 8.53
C SER A 492 -10.50 -3.74 8.05
N PHE A 493 -10.18 -2.67 8.79
CA PHE A 493 -10.59 -1.33 8.38
C PHE A 493 -9.71 -0.82 7.24
N GLY A 494 -10.30 -0.63 6.05
CA GLY A 494 -9.72 0.06 4.90
C GLY A 494 -9.93 1.57 5.04
N THR A 495 -9.12 2.21 5.87
CA THR A 495 -9.36 3.60 6.28
C THR A 495 -9.15 4.62 5.18
N ASN A 496 -8.49 4.29 4.07
CA ASN A 496 -8.42 5.18 2.91
C ASN A 496 -9.81 5.37 2.31
N ASP A 497 -10.48 4.28 1.90
CA ASP A 497 -11.82 4.35 1.31
C ASP A 497 -12.88 4.77 2.34
N LEU A 498 -12.76 4.35 3.59
CA LEU A 498 -13.67 4.78 4.65
C LEU A 498 -13.57 6.30 4.88
N THR A 499 -12.37 6.89 4.84
CA THR A 499 -12.17 8.33 4.94
C THR A 499 -12.73 9.05 3.72
N GLN A 500 -12.42 8.58 2.50
CA GLN A 500 -12.93 9.17 1.26
C GLN A 500 -14.46 9.22 1.25
N THR A 501 -15.10 8.12 1.57
CA THR A 501 -16.57 8.01 1.54
C THR A 501 -17.25 8.76 2.69
N THR A 502 -16.59 8.88 3.85
CA THR A 502 -17.12 9.63 5.00
C THR A 502 -17.03 11.14 4.79
N PHE A 503 -15.92 11.65 4.25
CA PHE A 503 -15.74 13.06 3.94
C PHE A 503 -16.36 13.45 2.60
N GLY A 504 -16.63 12.50 1.69
CA GLY A 504 -17.03 12.78 0.32
C GLY A 504 -15.87 13.38 -0.51
N TYR A 505 -14.63 13.03 -0.19
CA TYR A 505 -13.43 13.45 -0.90
C TYR A 505 -12.87 12.31 -1.74
N SER A 506 -12.43 12.60 -2.96
CA SER A 506 -11.43 11.78 -3.64
C SER A 506 -10.06 12.12 -3.06
N ARG A 507 -9.29 11.15 -2.61
CA ARG A 507 -7.96 11.38 -2.03
C ARG A 507 -7.04 12.12 -3.00
N ASP A 508 -6.94 11.61 -4.23
CA ASP A 508 -6.04 12.14 -5.25
C ASP A 508 -6.41 13.57 -5.64
N ASP A 509 -7.71 13.85 -5.79
CA ASP A 509 -8.18 15.20 -6.07
C ASP A 509 -8.01 16.14 -4.87
N ALA A 510 -8.29 15.68 -3.66
CA ALA A 510 -8.23 16.52 -2.47
C ALA A 510 -6.80 16.89 -2.09
N GLU A 511 -5.89 15.91 -2.04
CA GLU A 511 -4.47 16.13 -1.70
C GLU A 511 -3.79 17.02 -2.75
N GLY A 512 -4.12 16.85 -4.03
CA GLY A 512 -3.55 17.64 -5.13
C GLY A 512 -4.13 19.06 -5.28
N LYS A 513 -5.33 19.36 -4.74
CA LYS A 513 -6.03 20.61 -5.06
C LYS A 513 -6.30 21.53 -3.86
N PHE A 514 -6.85 21.01 -2.76
CA PHE A 514 -7.35 21.88 -1.69
C PHE A 514 -7.02 21.46 -0.26
N LEU A 515 -6.70 20.20 -0.02
CA LEU A 515 -6.58 19.64 1.33
C LEU A 515 -5.45 20.29 2.13
N LEU A 516 -4.33 20.56 1.47
CA LEU A 516 -3.21 21.29 2.12
C LEU A 516 -3.64 22.67 2.61
N GLN A 517 -4.37 23.42 1.78
CA GLN A 517 -4.89 24.75 2.16
C GLN A 517 -5.89 24.66 3.33
N TYR A 518 -6.68 23.58 3.40
CA TYR A 518 -7.62 23.36 4.52
C TYR A 518 -6.87 23.15 5.83
N VAL A 519 -5.75 22.42 5.81
CA VAL A 519 -4.91 22.21 6.99
C VAL A 519 -4.19 23.52 7.38
N GLU A 520 -3.60 24.24 6.42
CA GLU A 520 -2.92 25.51 6.66
C GLU A 520 -3.87 26.57 7.24
N ARG A 521 -5.08 26.66 6.71
CA ARG A 521 -6.13 27.57 7.20
C ARG A 521 -6.84 27.08 8.46
N LYS A 522 -6.44 25.92 9.01
CA LYS A 522 -7.05 25.30 10.20
C LYS A 522 -8.55 25.00 10.04
N ILE A 523 -9.01 24.78 8.82
CA ILE A 523 -10.37 24.27 8.54
C ILE A 523 -10.42 22.80 8.98
N LEU A 524 -9.39 22.04 8.66
CA LEU A 524 -9.13 20.71 9.23
C LEU A 524 -7.90 20.80 10.16
N PRO A 525 -7.90 20.08 11.28
CA PRO A 525 -6.77 20.08 12.19
C PRO A 525 -5.52 19.43 11.58
N GLU A 526 -5.72 18.38 10.76
CA GLU A 526 -4.69 17.58 10.12
C GLU A 526 -5.24 16.96 8.81
N ASN A 527 -4.35 16.41 7.98
CA ASN A 527 -4.76 15.66 6.80
C ASN A 527 -5.44 14.33 7.24
N PRO A 528 -6.75 14.13 6.94
CA PRO A 528 -7.50 12.97 7.40
C PRO A 528 -7.06 11.66 6.72
N PHE A 529 -6.23 11.70 5.68
CA PHE A 529 -5.61 10.52 5.07
C PHE A 529 -4.30 10.11 5.74
N GLN A 530 -3.69 10.99 6.54
CA GLN A 530 -2.46 10.72 7.29
C GLN A 530 -2.72 10.40 8.76
N VAL A 531 -3.62 11.16 9.39
CA VAL A 531 -4.03 11.00 10.79
C VAL A 531 -5.53 10.75 10.85
N LEU A 532 -5.94 9.69 11.54
CA LEU A 532 -7.33 9.27 11.60
C LEU A 532 -8.23 10.35 12.19
N ASP A 533 -9.25 10.74 11.46
CA ASP A 533 -10.34 11.57 11.99
C ASP A 533 -11.13 10.81 13.06
N ARG A 534 -10.79 11.04 14.32
CA ARG A 534 -11.39 10.33 15.45
C ARG A 534 -12.88 10.64 15.66
N LYS A 535 -13.36 11.80 15.16
CA LYS A 535 -14.74 12.28 15.39
C LYS A 535 -15.75 11.76 14.36
N GLY A 536 -15.34 11.64 13.10
CA GLY A 536 -16.18 11.12 12.02
C GLY A 536 -15.85 9.65 11.73
N VAL A 537 -14.74 9.40 11.06
CA VAL A 537 -14.29 8.05 10.68
C VAL A 537 -14.10 7.16 11.91
N GLY A 538 -13.54 7.70 12.99
CA GLY A 538 -13.32 6.98 14.24
C GLY A 538 -14.62 6.53 14.91
N GLU A 539 -15.70 7.29 14.81
CA GLU A 539 -17.00 6.85 15.34
C GLU A 539 -17.57 5.68 14.54
N LEU A 540 -17.39 5.67 13.21
CA LEU A 540 -17.75 4.50 12.38
C LEU A 540 -16.94 3.26 12.76
N VAL A 541 -15.64 3.43 13.01
CA VAL A 541 -14.77 2.34 13.49
C VAL A 541 -15.28 1.79 14.83
N LYS A 542 -15.57 2.66 15.81
CA LYS A 542 -16.12 2.23 17.12
C LYS A 542 -17.43 1.48 16.97
N MET A 543 -18.34 2.01 16.16
CA MET A 543 -19.64 1.40 15.89
C MET A 543 -19.46 0.00 15.28
N ALA A 544 -18.61 -0.14 14.29
CA ALA A 544 -18.35 -1.43 13.63
C ALA A 544 -17.73 -2.45 14.60
N VAL A 545 -16.79 -2.03 15.45
CA VAL A 545 -16.19 -2.90 16.49
C VAL A 545 -17.26 -3.39 17.48
N GLN A 546 -18.11 -2.48 17.98
CA GLN A 546 -19.15 -2.83 18.94
C GLN A 546 -20.16 -3.80 18.34
N LYS A 547 -20.71 -3.46 17.17
CA LYS A 547 -21.72 -4.26 16.48
C LYS A 547 -21.18 -5.60 16.00
N GLY A 548 -19.98 -5.62 15.44
CA GLY A 548 -19.35 -6.88 15.02
C GLY A 548 -19.18 -7.86 16.18
N ARG A 549 -18.73 -7.37 17.34
CA ARG A 549 -18.57 -8.19 18.56
C ARG A 549 -19.90 -8.59 19.21
N GLN A 550 -20.97 -7.87 19.01
CA GLN A 550 -22.30 -8.30 19.47
C GLN A 550 -22.75 -9.58 18.78
N THR A 551 -22.46 -9.71 17.48
CA THR A 551 -22.81 -10.90 16.68
C THR A 551 -21.76 -12.01 16.83
N ARG A 552 -20.47 -11.64 16.79
CA ARG A 552 -19.33 -12.57 16.88
C ARG A 552 -18.33 -12.03 17.91
N PRO A 553 -18.43 -12.44 19.18
CA PRO A 553 -17.55 -11.93 20.26
C PRO A 553 -16.07 -12.15 20.02
N ASP A 554 -15.70 -13.21 19.31
CA ASP A 554 -14.34 -13.61 18.95
C ASP A 554 -13.84 -13.05 17.62
N ILE A 555 -14.61 -12.20 16.95
CA ILE A 555 -14.22 -11.63 15.67
C ILE A 555 -12.88 -10.92 15.77
N GLU A 556 -11.97 -11.28 14.86
CA GLU A 556 -10.68 -10.62 14.75
C GLU A 556 -10.85 -9.27 14.03
N ILE A 557 -10.36 -8.19 14.64
CA ILE A 557 -10.56 -6.84 14.08
C ILE A 557 -9.22 -6.10 14.06
N GLY A 558 -8.83 -5.64 12.88
CA GLY A 558 -7.63 -4.86 12.66
C GLY A 558 -7.84 -3.68 11.71
N ILE A 559 -6.75 -2.99 11.41
CA ILE A 559 -6.69 -1.86 10.47
C ILE A 559 -5.52 -2.05 9.52
N CYS A 560 -5.69 -1.74 8.25
CA CYS A 560 -4.64 -1.91 7.24
C CYS A 560 -4.42 -0.68 6.33
N GLY A 561 -5.13 0.42 6.57
CA GLY A 561 -4.89 1.70 5.87
C GLY A 561 -3.64 2.42 6.37
N GLU A 562 -3.35 3.57 5.79
CA GLU A 562 -2.19 4.43 6.15
C GLU A 562 -2.10 4.72 7.65
N HIS A 563 -3.24 4.84 8.31
CA HIS A 563 -3.38 5.11 9.74
C HIS A 563 -2.79 4.00 10.65
N GLY A 564 -2.62 2.78 10.11
CA GLY A 564 -1.98 1.69 10.86
C GLY A 564 -0.51 1.95 11.21
N GLY A 565 0.14 2.91 10.57
CA GLY A 565 1.51 3.33 10.85
C GLY A 565 1.63 4.69 11.57
N ASP A 566 0.51 5.39 11.81
CA ASP A 566 0.51 6.68 12.52
C ASP A 566 0.37 6.51 14.04
N PRO A 567 1.28 7.08 14.86
CA PRO A 567 1.26 6.91 16.32
C PRO A 567 -0.05 7.34 16.99
N SER A 568 -0.66 8.45 16.54
CA SER A 568 -1.93 8.94 17.09
C SER A 568 -3.08 7.98 16.77
N SER A 569 -3.13 7.51 15.54
CA SER A 569 -4.14 6.54 15.08
C SER A 569 -3.99 5.18 15.76
N ILE A 570 -2.76 4.74 16.03
CA ILE A 570 -2.46 3.50 16.77
C ILE A 570 -2.98 3.61 18.22
N GLU A 571 -2.81 4.77 18.87
CA GLU A 571 -3.39 5.00 20.20
C GLU A 571 -4.91 4.86 20.19
N PHE A 572 -5.58 5.41 19.16
CA PHE A 572 -7.02 5.24 18.98
C PHE A 572 -7.39 3.75 18.78
N CYS A 573 -6.68 3.04 17.92
CA CYS A 573 -6.89 1.59 17.70
C CYS A 573 -6.76 0.78 19.00
N HIS A 574 -5.79 1.13 19.84
CA HIS A 574 -5.65 0.54 21.17
C HIS A 574 -6.88 0.81 22.06
N GLN A 575 -7.35 2.07 22.08
CA GLN A 575 -8.49 2.49 22.93
C GLN A 575 -9.80 1.80 22.52
N VAL A 576 -10.06 1.63 21.22
CA VAL A 576 -11.26 0.94 20.72
C VAL A 576 -11.15 -0.56 20.74
N GLY A 577 -9.98 -1.09 21.13
CA GLY A 577 -9.77 -2.51 21.38
C GLY A 577 -9.51 -3.34 20.13
N LEU A 578 -8.93 -2.79 19.06
CA LEU A 578 -8.49 -3.58 17.92
C LEU A 578 -7.47 -4.65 18.35
N LYS A 579 -7.37 -5.73 17.58
CA LYS A 579 -6.40 -6.82 17.82
C LYS A 579 -5.04 -6.48 17.24
N TYR A 580 -5.00 -5.92 16.04
CA TYR A 580 -3.76 -5.55 15.35
C TYR A 580 -3.89 -4.24 14.58
N VAL A 581 -2.74 -3.65 14.26
CA VAL A 581 -2.55 -2.60 13.26
C VAL A 581 -1.60 -3.12 12.18
N SER A 582 -1.85 -2.78 10.91
CA SER A 582 -1.00 -3.16 9.80
C SER A 582 -0.54 -1.92 9.04
N CYS A 583 0.74 -1.87 8.72
CA CYS A 583 1.38 -0.72 8.08
C CYS A 583 2.46 -1.16 7.08
N SER A 584 3.04 -0.22 6.34
CA SER A 584 4.19 -0.54 5.48
C SER A 584 5.35 -1.14 6.30
N PRO A 585 6.19 -2.03 5.74
CA PRO A 585 7.26 -2.70 6.49
C PRO A 585 8.15 -1.74 7.27
N PHE A 586 8.53 -0.61 6.69
CA PHE A 586 9.38 0.40 7.35
C PHE A 586 8.72 1.11 8.53
N ARG A 587 7.39 1.04 8.65
CA ARG A 587 6.66 1.60 9.78
C ARG A 587 6.44 0.60 10.92
N VAL A 588 6.73 -0.68 10.73
CA VAL A 588 6.58 -1.71 11.77
C VAL A 588 7.33 -1.38 13.06
N PRO A 589 8.61 -0.96 13.07
CA PRO A 589 9.30 -0.60 14.31
C PRO A 589 8.65 0.58 15.04
N ILE A 590 8.16 1.57 14.28
CA ILE A 590 7.44 2.73 14.84
C ILE A 590 6.12 2.29 15.47
N ALA A 591 5.36 1.44 14.77
CA ALA A 591 4.08 0.94 15.25
C ALA A 591 4.23 0.09 16.51
N ARG A 592 5.31 -0.70 16.64
CA ARG A 592 5.63 -1.47 17.87
C ARG A 592 5.83 -0.55 19.06
N LEU A 593 6.63 0.50 18.91
CA LEU A 593 6.84 1.49 19.98
C LEU A 593 5.55 2.25 20.31
N SER A 594 4.82 2.70 19.27
CA SER A 594 3.56 3.44 19.47
C SER A 594 2.48 2.61 20.16
N ALA A 595 2.39 1.31 19.85
CA ALA A 595 1.48 0.39 20.51
C ALA A 595 1.84 0.19 22.00
N ALA A 596 3.14 0.16 22.33
CA ALA A 596 3.60 0.12 23.72
C ALA A 596 3.28 1.42 24.46
N HIS A 597 3.50 2.58 23.85
CA HIS A 597 3.10 3.88 24.41
C HIS A 597 1.60 3.93 24.72
N ALA A 598 0.77 3.44 23.79
CA ALA A 598 -0.68 3.39 23.98
C ALA A 598 -1.06 2.49 25.18
N ALA A 599 -0.40 1.36 25.35
CA ALA A 599 -0.63 0.44 26.47
C ALA A 599 -0.20 1.07 27.83
N ILE A 600 0.95 1.74 27.88
CA ILE A 600 1.45 2.40 29.11
C ILE A 600 0.51 3.54 29.50
N ARG A 601 0.14 4.42 28.57
CA ARG A 601 -0.80 5.52 28.83
C ARG A 601 -2.18 5.03 29.25
N GLY A 602 -2.63 3.91 28.70
CA GLY A 602 -3.90 3.28 29.08
C GLY A 602 -3.92 2.85 30.55
N LYS A 603 -2.85 2.22 31.04
CA LYS A 603 -2.68 1.81 32.44
C LYS A 603 -2.70 3.01 33.40
N SER A 604 -2.02 4.10 33.06
CA SER A 604 -1.96 5.31 33.88
C SER A 604 -3.32 5.97 34.06
N LYS A 605 -4.12 6.05 33.00
CA LYS A 605 -5.49 6.63 33.05
C LYS A 605 -6.46 5.79 33.89
N VAL A 606 -6.31 4.47 33.95
CA VAL A 606 -7.12 3.62 34.83
C VAL A 606 -6.73 3.84 36.29
N ALA A 607 -5.43 3.88 36.60
CA ALA A 607 -4.94 4.11 37.98
C ALA A 607 -5.30 5.50 38.53
N GLU A 608 -5.52 6.52 37.67
CA GLU A 608 -6.00 7.85 38.09
C GLU A 608 -7.53 7.89 38.30
N LYS A 609 -8.32 7.03 37.67
CA LYS A 609 -9.77 6.92 37.89
C LYS A 609 -10.13 6.14 39.15
N ASP A 610 -9.24 5.25 39.60
CA ASP A 610 -9.42 4.41 40.78
C ASP A 610 -8.90 5.10 42.09
N LYS A 611 -8.33 6.32 41.96
CA LYS A 611 -7.98 7.23 43.05
C LYS A 611 -9.01 8.33 43.21
#